data_72dd5762f0aa67460e03acb99145549d
#
_entry.id   72dd5762f0aa67460e03acb99145549d
#
_cell.length_a   1.000
_cell.length_b   1.000
_cell.length_c   1.000
_cell.angle_alpha   90.00
_cell.angle_beta   90.00
_cell.angle_gamma   90.00
#
_symmetry.space_group_name_H-M   'P 1'
#
loop_
_entity.id
_entity.type
_entity.pdbx_description
1 polymer ?
#
loop_
_entity_poly.entity_id
_entity_poly.type
_entity_poly.pdbx_seq_one_letter_code
_entity_poly.pdbx_strand_id
1 'polypeptide(L)'
;MIEYLQNEEVKALIDNAPSFQKSALTGLRNPQLSEMGQEFITYVLKDGALRVESKNTVSENVVVARNPGVIGQIDGKDVYNEWLVPKATAIKNYGESVVSGLTDEVTYHKKQATIKAVELTSEIMEKLGVKGDVLNIKVSWSPEPMVAHVGDYITNGGYSVSQKDMKDTYEPVAPVASIKNKIQEMRNTESTSTKLKP
;
A
#
# COMPACT_ATOMS: atom_id res chain seq x y z
N MET A 1 0.86 23.24 7.30
CA MET A 1 0.83 21.75 7.36
C MET A 1 -0.30 21.33 8.27
N ILE A 2 -1.10 20.36 7.86
CA ILE A 2 -2.31 19.91 8.57
C ILE A 2 -2.19 18.43 8.89
N GLU A 3 -2.54 18.06 10.11
CA GLU A 3 -2.81 16.69 10.55
C GLU A 3 -4.33 16.45 10.46
N TYR A 4 -4.84 16.16 9.27
CA TYR A 4 -6.28 16.10 9.01
C TYR A 4 -7.02 15.05 9.84
N LEU A 5 -6.34 14.02 10.34
CA LEU A 5 -6.94 13.03 11.24
C LEU A 5 -7.28 13.57 12.64
N GLN A 6 -6.83 14.79 12.98
CA GLN A 6 -7.23 15.49 14.21
C GLN A 6 -8.55 16.26 14.05
N ASN A 7 -9.03 16.44 12.83
CA ASN A 7 -10.36 16.98 12.57
C ASN A 7 -11.39 15.86 12.67
N GLU A 8 -12.24 15.90 13.67
CA GLU A 8 -13.20 14.82 13.99
C GLU A 8 -14.19 14.56 12.84
N GLU A 9 -14.63 15.59 12.13
CA GLU A 9 -15.56 15.42 11.01
C GLU A 9 -14.88 14.70 9.84
N VAL A 10 -13.66 15.11 9.48
CA VAL A 10 -12.89 14.49 8.41
C VAL A 10 -12.49 13.06 8.78
N LYS A 11 -12.08 12.85 10.03
CA LYS A 11 -11.79 11.52 10.55
C LYS A 11 -13.01 10.60 10.46
N ALA A 12 -14.20 11.08 10.86
CA ALA A 12 -15.43 10.31 10.76
C ALA A 12 -15.80 9.96 9.30
N LEU A 13 -15.55 10.85 8.33
CA LEU A 13 -15.72 10.56 6.91
C LEU A 13 -14.80 9.41 6.47
N ILE A 14 -13.52 9.44 6.86
CA ILE A 14 -12.54 8.40 6.52
C ILE A 14 -12.89 7.09 7.22
N ASP A 15 -13.29 7.11 8.50
CA ASP A 15 -13.66 5.90 9.26
C ASP A 15 -14.88 5.18 8.68
N ASN A 16 -15.76 5.91 7.99
CA ASN A 16 -16.92 5.35 7.28
C ASN A 16 -16.67 5.09 5.78
N ALA A 17 -15.50 5.47 5.26
CA ALA A 17 -15.17 5.31 3.85
C ALA A 17 -14.97 3.83 3.45
N PRO A 18 -15.09 3.51 2.16
CA PRO A 18 -14.74 2.19 1.64
C PRO A 18 -13.29 1.82 1.99
N SER A 19 -13.09 0.51 2.17
CA SER A 19 -11.74 -0.06 2.32
C SER A 19 -11.17 -0.39 0.95
N PHE A 20 -9.88 -0.13 0.79
CA PHE A 20 -9.13 -0.44 -0.42
C PHE A 20 -7.91 -1.29 -0.09
N GLN A 21 -7.55 -2.18 -0.99
CA GLN A 21 -6.37 -3.02 -0.91
C GLN A 21 -5.46 -2.72 -2.09
N LYS A 22 -4.15 -2.66 -1.85
CA LYS A 22 -3.20 -2.48 -2.94
C LYS A 22 -3.20 -3.70 -3.84
N SER A 23 -3.49 -3.52 -5.13
CA SER A 23 -3.55 -4.59 -6.13
C SER A 23 -2.17 -4.99 -6.66
N ALA A 24 -1.22 -4.04 -6.66
CA ALA A 24 0.14 -4.28 -7.12
C ALA A 24 0.86 -5.34 -6.27
N LEU A 25 1.53 -6.27 -6.96
CA LEU A 25 2.37 -7.26 -6.32
C LEU A 25 3.68 -6.63 -5.84
N THR A 26 4.17 -7.12 -4.70
CA THR A 26 5.50 -6.80 -4.18
C THR A 26 6.30 -8.08 -4.08
N GLY A 27 7.48 -8.11 -4.65
CA GLY A 27 8.45 -9.17 -4.44
C GLY A 27 8.99 -9.11 -3.01
N LEU A 28 9.08 -10.24 -2.34
CA LEU A 28 9.65 -10.35 -1.00
C LEU A 28 10.68 -11.47 -0.99
N ARG A 29 11.78 -11.27 -0.24
CA ARG A 29 12.78 -12.29 0.06
C ARG A 29 13.44 -12.05 1.41
N ASN A 30 14.03 -13.06 1.98
CA ASN A 30 14.99 -12.86 3.06
C ASN A 30 16.30 -12.25 2.50
N PRO A 31 17.02 -11.46 3.27
CA PRO A 31 18.38 -11.08 2.90
C PRO A 31 19.27 -12.32 2.77
N GLN A 32 20.21 -12.31 1.82
CA GLN A 32 21.24 -13.35 1.72
C GLN A 32 22.24 -13.20 2.86
N LEU A 33 22.88 -14.30 3.24
CA LEU A 33 23.90 -14.28 4.29
C LEU A 33 25.05 -13.31 3.98
N SER A 34 25.42 -13.19 2.70
CA SER A 34 26.45 -12.25 2.23
C SER A 34 26.05 -10.78 2.33
N GLU A 35 24.76 -10.47 2.44
CA GLU A 35 24.24 -9.11 2.59
C GLU A 35 24.23 -8.65 4.06
N MET A 36 24.30 -9.60 5.02
CA MET A 36 24.17 -9.29 6.45
C MET A 36 25.26 -8.35 6.93
N GLY A 37 24.85 -7.27 7.60
CA GLY A 37 25.74 -6.21 8.08
C GLY A 37 26.27 -5.27 6.99
N GLN A 38 25.97 -5.51 5.71
CA GLN A 38 26.39 -4.67 4.60
C GLN A 38 25.44 -3.48 4.39
N GLU A 39 25.94 -2.44 3.69
CA GLU A 39 25.13 -1.33 3.22
C GLU A 39 24.21 -1.80 2.08
N PHE A 40 22.91 -1.60 2.25
CA PHE A 40 21.88 -1.85 1.24
C PHE A 40 21.45 -0.53 0.61
N ILE A 41 21.63 -0.39 -0.69
CA ILE A 41 21.31 0.84 -1.43
C ILE A 41 19.98 0.66 -2.14
N THR A 42 19.00 1.49 -1.78
CA THR A 42 17.74 1.58 -2.51
C THR A 42 17.89 2.54 -3.69
N TYR A 43 17.62 2.03 -4.90
CA TYR A 43 17.61 2.84 -6.13
C TYR A 43 16.18 3.09 -6.57
N VAL A 44 15.95 4.30 -7.12
CA VAL A 44 14.69 4.70 -7.77
C VAL A 44 14.99 5.27 -9.15
N LEU A 45 14.02 5.11 -10.05
CA LEU A 45 14.06 5.79 -11.35
C LEU A 45 13.36 7.15 -11.19
N LYS A 46 14.13 8.24 -11.33
CA LYS A 46 13.61 9.61 -11.27
C LYS A 46 14.14 10.42 -12.45
N ASP A 47 13.22 11.05 -13.18
CA ASP A 47 13.54 11.85 -14.39
C ASP A 47 14.37 11.06 -15.41
N GLY A 48 14.07 9.76 -15.58
CA GLY A 48 14.76 8.86 -16.52
C GLY A 48 16.16 8.43 -16.09
N ALA A 49 16.59 8.75 -14.87
CA ALA A 49 17.90 8.37 -14.32
C ALA A 49 17.78 7.59 -13.01
N LEU A 50 18.67 6.63 -12.80
CA LEU A 50 18.82 5.95 -11.52
C LEU A 50 19.35 6.93 -10.46
N ARG A 51 18.66 6.97 -9.33
CA ARG A 51 19.03 7.78 -8.16
C ARG A 51 19.08 6.92 -6.93
N VAL A 52 20.02 7.20 -6.04
CA VAL A 52 20.01 6.62 -4.70
C VAL A 52 18.92 7.32 -3.87
N GLU A 53 17.96 6.55 -3.36
CA GLU A 53 16.91 7.03 -2.48
C GLU A 53 17.32 6.93 -1.01
N SER A 54 17.88 5.77 -0.63
CA SER A 54 18.33 5.53 0.74
C SER A 54 19.47 4.54 0.81
N LYS A 55 20.18 4.56 1.95
CA LYS A 55 21.23 3.63 2.33
C LYS A 55 20.94 3.13 3.73
N ASN A 56 20.86 1.82 3.90
CA ASN A 56 20.52 1.20 5.19
C ASN A 56 21.43 -0.02 5.43
N THR A 57 21.59 -0.44 6.67
CA THR A 57 22.33 -1.66 7.00
C THR A 57 21.38 -2.85 7.08
N VAL A 58 21.73 -3.95 6.42
CA VAL A 58 20.96 -5.21 6.47
C VAL A 58 21.09 -5.86 7.85
N SER A 59 19.97 -6.26 8.45
CA SER A 59 19.91 -6.96 9.72
C SER A 59 19.00 -8.20 9.64
N GLU A 60 19.03 -9.04 10.67
CA GLU A 60 18.17 -10.23 10.76
C GLU A 60 16.68 -9.91 10.86
N ASN A 61 16.34 -8.68 11.26
CA ASN A 61 14.96 -8.25 11.49
C ASN A 61 14.32 -7.53 10.30
N VAL A 62 14.88 -7.68 9.10
CA VAL A 62 14.32 -7.11 7.87
C VAL A 62 14.02 -8.19 6.84
N VAL A 63 13.18 -7.85 5.89
CA VAL A 63 13.00 -8.51 4.60
C VAL A 63 13.35 -7.52 3.50
N VAL A 64 13.79 -8.01 2.35
CA VAL A 64 13.98 -7.20 1.15
C VAL A 64 12.67 -7.20 0.38
N ALA A 65 12.12 -6.04 0.13
CA ALA A 65 10.97 -5.84 -0.73
C ALA A 65 11.41 -5.30 -2.09
N ARG A 66 10.68 -5.64 -3.15
CA ARG A 66 11.00 -5.29 -4.54
C ARG A 66 9.75 -4.91 -5.32
N ASN A 67 9.80 -3.81 -6.05
CA ASN A 67 8.81 -3.57 -7.10
C ASN A 67 9.09 -4.48 -8.32
N PRO A 68 8.05 -4.96 -9.01
CA PRO A 68 8.23 -5.69 -10.25
C PRO A 68 8.95 -4.85 -11.31
N GLY A 69 9.81 -5.51 -12.09
CA GLY A 69 10.49 -4.90 -13.23
C GLY A 69 11.85 -4.29 -12.91
N VAL A 70 12.69 -4.30 -13.91
CA VAL A 70 14.02 -3.68 -13.93
C VAL A 70 13.84 -2.18 -14.10
N ILE A 71 14.55 -1.38 -13.29
CA ILE A 71 14.52 0.09 -13.37
C ILE A 71 15.77 0.67 -14.05
N GLY A 72 16.76 -0.14 -14.33
CA GLY A 72 17.99 0.27 -15.01
C GLY A 72 19.09 -0.77 -14.89
N GLN A 73 20.31 -0.40 -15.26
CA GLN A 73 21.50 -1.25 -15.14
C GLN A 73 22.67 -0.48 -14.55
N ILE A 74 23.49 -1.16 -13.73
CA ILE A 74 24.78 -0.69 -13.21
C ILE A 74 25.80 -1.78 -13.53
N ASP A 75 26.87 -1.43 -14.23
CA ASP A 75 27.94 -2.36 -14.65
C ASP A 75 27.40 -3.61 -15.38
N GLY A 76 26.35 -3.43 -16.22
CA GLY A 76 25.72 -4.50 -16.98
C GLY A 76 24.81 -5.43 -16.16
N LYS A 77 24.58 -5.14 -14.87
CA LYS A 77 23.66 -5.87 -14.00
C LYS A 77 22.34 -5.13 -13.87
N ASP A 78 21.25 -5.87 -13.95
CA ASP A 78 19.91 -5.33 -13.75
C ASP A 78 19.74 -4.78 -12.34
N VAL A 79 19.19 -3.57 -12.26
CA VAL A 79 18.84 -2.88 -11.00
C VAL A 79 17.33 -2.87 -10.85
N TYR A 80 16.90 -3.22 -9.66
CA TYR A 80 15.51 -3.19 -9.26
C TYR A 80 15.31 -2.13 -8.19
N ASN A 81 14.11 -1.61 -8.08
CA ASN A 81 13.75 -0.82 -6.91
C ASN A 81 13.49 -1.77 -5.74
N GLU A 82 14.52 -1.95 -4.90
CA GLU A 82 14.48 -2.77 -3.69
C GLU A 82 14.69 -1.90 -2.45
N TRP A 83 14.02 -2.27 -1.36
CA TRP A 83 14.17 -1.59 -0.07
C TRP A 83 14.03 -2.57 1.10
N LEU A 84 14.57 -2.18 2.26
CA LEU A 84 14.44 -2.97 3.48
C LEU A 84 13.14 -2.65 4.21
N VAL A 85 12.45 -3.69 4.66
CA VAL A 85 11.21 -3.61 5.44
C VAL A 85 11.40 -4.36 6.76
N PRO A 86 11.14 -3.74 7.93
CA PRO A 86 11.14 -4.46 9.19
C PRO A 86 10.20 -5.67 9.15
N LYS A 87 10.62 -6.83 9.64
CA LYS A 87 9.82 -8.08 9.63
C LYS A 87 8.43 -7.88 10.22
N ALA A 88 8.31 -7.16 11.32
CA ALA A 88 7.01 -6.86 11.93
C ALA A 88 6.08 -6.10 10.98
N THR A 89 6.61 -5.15 10.19
CA THR A 89 5.86 -4.42 9.17
C THR A 89 5.49 -5.34 7.99
N ALA A 90 6.39 -6.22 7.58
CA ALA A 90 6.12 -7.20 6.53
C ALA A 90 5.01 -8.18 6.96
N ILE A 91 5.06 -8.69 8.19
CA ILE A 91 4.00 -9.55 8.77
C ILE A 91 2.64 -8.83 8.75
N LYS A 92 2.60 -7.57 9.21
CA LYS A 92 1.38 -6.76 9.18
C LYS A 92 0.82 -6.59 7.76
N ASN A 93 1.69 -6.43 6.78
CA ASN A 93 1.31 -6.13 5.41
C ASN A 93 0.96 -7.36 4.57
N TYR A 94 1.63 -8.49 4.81
CA TYR A 94 1.56 -9.68 3.94
C TYR A 94 1.12 -10.95 4.67
N GLY A 95 1.09 -10.94 6.01
CA GLY A 95 0.74 -12.08 6.85
C GLY A 95 1.97 -12.86 7.33
N GLU A 96 1.86 -13.45 8.51
CA GLU A 96 2.94 -14.20 9.16
C GLU A 96 3.38 -15.42 8.36
N SER A 97 2.43 -16.17 7.79
CA SER A 97 2.73 -17.37 6.98
C SER A 97 3.56 -17.04 5.74
N VAL A 98 3.32 -15.87 5.11
CA VAL A 98 4.12 -15.41 3.97
C VAL A 98 5.55 -15.11 4.43
N VAL A 99 5.71 -14.30 5.48
CA VAL A 99 7.04 -13.85 5.95
C VAL A 99 7.86 -15.00 6.50
N SER A 100 7.23 -15.95 7.19
CA SER A 100 7.91 -17.16 7.72
C SER A 100 8.36 -18.12 6.62
N GLY A 101 7.66 -18.12 5.49
CA GLY A 101 7.97 -18.99 4.34
C GLY A 101 8.95 -18.40 3.34
N LEU A 102 9.44 -17.16 3.56
CA LEU A 102 10.38 -16.53 2.63
C LEU A 102 11.74 -17.25 2.63
N THR A 103 12.32 -17.37 1.45
CA THR A 103 13.71 -17.76 1.20
C THR A 103 14.52 -16.54 0.75
N ASP A 104 15.74 -16.73 0.29
CA ASP A 104 16.55 -15.70 -0.37
C ASP A 104 16.16 -15.46 -1.85
N GLU A 105 15.26 -16.27 -2.38
CA GLU A 105 14.65 -16.06 -3.70
C GLU A 105 13.45 -15.14 -3.59
N VAL A 106 13.25 -14.27 -4.60
CA VAL A 106 12.14 -13.33 -4.65
C VAL A 106 10.85 -14.04 -5.03
N THR A 107 9.85 -13.92 -4.15
CA THR A 107 8.47 -14.37 -4.42
C THR A 107 7.51 -13.19 -4.37
N TYR A 108 6.50 -13.16 -5.24
CA TYR A 108 5.61 -12.01 -5.37
C TYR A 108 4.31 -12.21 -4.62
N HIS A 109 3.97 -11.25 -3.77
CA HIS A 109 2.83 -11.29 -2.88
C HIS A 109 1.97 -10.04 -3.00
N LYS A 110 0.66 -10.22 -2.81
CA LYS A 110 -0.29 -9.12 -2.69
C LYS A 110 -0.31 -8.61 -1.25
N LYS A 111 -0.30 -7.29 -1.07
CA LYS A 111 -0.41 -6.68 0.25
C LYS A 111 -1.81 -6.95 0.82
N GLN A 112 -1.89 -7.56 2.01
CA GLN A 112 -3.16 -7.88 2.68
C GLN A 112 -3.73 -6.70 3.46
N ALA A 113 -2.87 -5.79 3.90
CA ALA A 113 -3.30 -4.60 4.62
C ALA A 113 -4.19 -3.72 3.75
N THR A 114 -5.31 -3.29 4.32
CA THR A 114 -6.24 -2.37 3.69
C THR A 114 -6.08 -0.96 4.24
N ILE A 115 -6.48 0.02 3.43
CA ILE A 115 -6.65 1.40 3.86
C ILE A 115 -8.10 1.80 3.71
N LYS A 116 -8.57 2.71 4.53
CA LYS A 116 -9.80 3.48 4.28
C LYS A 116 -9.40 4.80 3.67
N ALA A 117 -10.09 5.19 2.61
CA ALA A 117 -9.77 6.41 1.89
C ALA A 117 -11.03 7.12 1.39
N VAL A 118 -11.00 8.43 1.43
CA VAL A 118 -12.04 9.31 0.88
C VAL A 118 -11.40 10.29 -0.10
N GLU A 119 -12.10 10.58 -1.18
CA GLU A 119 -11.65 11.59 -2.15
C GLU A 119 -11.61 12.96 -1.49
N LEU A 120 -10.51 13.68 -1.65
CA LEU A 120 -10.34 15.04 -1.16
C LEU A 120 -11.17 15.99 -2.03
N THR A 121 -12.28 16.44 -1.49
CA THR A 121 -13.19 17.39 -2.15
C THR A 121 -13.01 18.80 -1.61
N SER A 122 -13.54 19.78 -2.32
CA SER A 122 -13.59 21.17 -1.84
C SER A 122 -14.33 21.30 -0.50
N GLU A 123 -15.37 20.50 -0.26
CA GLU A 123 -16.08 20.45 1.03
C GLU A 123 -15.16 19.98 2.17
N ILE A 124 -14.34 18.94 1.93
CA ILE A 124 -13.37 18.47 2.93
C ILE A 124 -12.29 19.55 3.17
N MET A 125 -11.84 20.25 2.11
CA MET A 125 -10.92 21.38 2.24
C MET A 125 -11.49 22.49 3.13
N GLU A 126 -12.77 22.82 2.96
CA GLU A 126 -13.47 23.81 3.81
C GLU A 126 -13.54 23.36 5.28
N LYS A 127 -13.88 22.08 5.53
CA LYS A 127 -13.89 21.50 6.89
C LYS A 127 -12.51 21.54 7.56
N LEU A 128 -11.44 21.47 6.76
CA LEU A 128 -10.05 21.60 7.24
C LEU A 128 -9.59 23.06 7.36
N GLY A 129 -10.44 24.04 7.00
CA GLY A 129 -10.10 25.46 6.99
C GLY A 129 -9.05 25.84 5.93
N VAL A 130 -8.92 25.05 4.86
CA VAL A 130 -7.96 25.26 3.78
C VAL A 130 -8.66 25.94 2.61
N LYS A 131 -8.06 27.03 2.12
CA LYS A 131 -8.52 27.73 0.92
C LYS A 131 -7.71 27.28 -0.30
N GLY A 132 -8.41 27.03 -1.40
CA GLY A 132 -7.81 26.58 -2.67
C GLY A 132 -7.77 25.03 -2.77
N ASP A 133 -7.01 24.53 -3.73
CA ASP A 133 -7.07 23.13 -4.18
C ASP A 133 -5.87 22.28 -3.71
N VAL A 134 -5.04 22.82 -2.80
CA VAL A 134 -3.81 22.17 -2.33
C VAL A 134 -3.84 22.02 -0.82
N LEU A 135 -3.70 20.76 -0.35
CA LEU A 135 -3.57 20.40 1.04
C LEU A 135 -2.12 19.98 1.35
N ASN A 136 -1.48 20.70 2.26
CA ASN A 136 -0.15 20.34 2.78
C ASN A 136 -0.31 19.48 4.04
N ILE A 137 -0.07 18.19 3.92
CA ILE A 137 -0.26 17.18 4.97
C ILE A 137 1.04 17.04 5.77
N LYS A 138 0.96 17.13 7.08
CA LYS A 138 2.08 16.77 7.97
C LYS A 138 2.15 15.25 8.05
N VAL A 139 3.32 14.70 7.72
CA VAL A 139 3.60 13.26 7.81
C VAL A 139 4.73 13.02 8.81
N SER A 140 4.73 11.85 9.46
CA SER A 140 5.70 11.54 10.53
C SER A 140 7.09 11.15 10.03
N TRP A 141 7.21 10.80 8.75
CA TRP A 141 8.45 10.28 8.13
C TRP A 141 9.22 11.33 7.31
N SER A 142 8.73 12.56 7.21
CA SER A 142 9.39 13.64 6.48
C SER A 142 9.17 14.98 7.16
N PRO A 143 10.19 15.84 7.26
CA PRO A 143 10.02 17.24 7.68
C PRO A 143 9.26 18.06 6.64
N GLU A 144 9.32 17.68 5.37
CA GLU A 144 8.57 18.32 4.29
C GLU A 144 7.13 17.80 4.25
N PRO A 145 6.16 18.67 3.95
CA PRO A 145 4.77 18.25 3.84
C PRO A 145 4.56 17.34 2.64
N MET A 146 3.67 16.38 2.77
CA MET A 146 3.09 15.69 1.63
C MET A 146 2.03 16.60 1.00
N VAL A 147 2.10 16.80 -0.30
CA VAL A 147 1.17 17.64 -1.04
C VAL A 147 0.06 16.77 -1.62
N ALA A 148 -1.20 17.14 -1.38
CA ALA A 148 -2.38 16.54 -2.00
C ALA A 148 -3.20 17.61 -2.71
N HIS A 149 -3.86 17.24 -3.80
CA HIS A 149 -4.75 18.08 -4.58
C HIS A 149 -6.19 17.63 -4.46
N VAL A 150 -7.14 18.52 -4.67
CA VAL A 150 -8.55 18.12 -4.82
C VAL A 150 -8.64 17.06 -5.92
N GLY A 151 -9.33 15.94 -5.61
CA GLY A 151 -9.39 14.73 -6.45
C GLY A 151 -8.43 13.62 -6.01
N ASP A 152 -7.39 13.91 -5.23
CA ASP A 152 -6.58 12.88 -4.57
C ASP A 152 -7.37 12.25 -3.41
N TYR A 153 -6.86 11.16 -2.84
CA TYR A 153 -7.49 10.47 -1.72
C TYR A 153 -6.70 10.68 -0.43
N ILE A 154 -7.38 11.06 0.64
CA ILE A 154 -6.83 11.08 2.01
C ILE A 154 -7.23 9.81 2.74
N THR A 155 -6.31 9.27 3.55
CA THR A 155 -6.39 7.91 4.09
C THR A 155 -6.43 7.90 5.62
N ASN A 156 -6.87 6.77 6.19
CA ASN A 156 -6.77 6.52 7.64
C ASN A 156 -5.32 6.35 8.14
N GLY A 157 -4.34 6.35 7.25
CA GLY A 157 -2.92 6.31 7.58
C GLY A 157 -2.26 7.70 7.72
N GLY A 158 -3.01 8.79 7.55
CA GLY A 158 -2.48 10.15 7.66
C GLY A 158 -1.66 10.62 6.45
N TYR A 159 -1.88 10.02 5.28
CA TYR A 159 -1.22 10.36 4.02
C TYR A 159 -2.22 10.40 2.87
N SER A 160 -1.83 10.96 1.75
CA SER A 160 -2.64 10.97 0.53
C SER A 160 -2.13 9.95 -0.51
N VAL A 161 -3.04 9.57 -1.39
CA VAL A 161 -2.77 8.77 -2.60
C VAL A 161 -3.32 9.56 -3.78
N SER A 162 -2.52 9.75 -4.83
CA SER A 162 -2.99 10.46 -6.02
C SER A 162 -4.19 9.73 -6.65
N GLN A 163 -5.07 10.46 -7.31
CA GLN A 163 -6.20 9.88 -8.03
C GLN A 163 -5.74 8.79 -9.02
N LYS A 164 -4.62 9.05 -9.71
CA LYS A 164 -4.03 8.11 -10.64
C LYS A 164 -3.58 6.83 -9.93
N ASP A 165 -2.78 6.96 -8.85
CA ASP A 165 -2.27 5.80 -8.12
C ASP A 165 -3.40 5.01 -7.46
N MET A 166 -4.44 5.70 -6.96
CA MET A 166 -5.60 5.04 -6.38
C MET A 166 -6.30 4.14 -7.41
N LYS A 167 -6.48 4.65 -8.63
CA LYS A 167 -7.10 3.92 -9.74
C LYS A 167 -6.22 2.78 -10.25
N ASP A 168 -4.91 3.00 -10.36
CA ASP A 168 -3.99 2.07 -11.01
C ASP A 168 -3.48 0.97 -10.06
N THR A 169 -3.43 1.24 -8.74
CA THR A 169 -2.75 0.36 -7.78
C THR A 169 -3.59 -0.08 -6.59
N TYR A 170 -4.84 0.37 -6.50
CA TYR A 170 -5.76 -0.05 -5.44
C TYR A 170 -7.05 -0.62 -6.02
N GLU A 171 -7.63 -1.56 -5.31
CA GLU A 171 -8.95 -2.11 -5.60
C GLU A 171 -9.85 -2.02 -4.36
N PRO A 172 -11.15 -1.76 -4.52
CA PRO A 172 -12.08 -1.74 -3.40
C PRO A 172 -12.22 -3.14 -2.81
N VAL A 173 -12.20 -3.22 -1.48
CA VAL A 173 -12.51 -4.46 -0.75
C VAL A 173 -14.02 -4.52 -0.54
N ALA A 174 -14.67 -5.56 -1.08
CA ALA A 174 -16.10 -5.74 -0.90
C ALA A 174 -16.44 -5.85 0.60
N PRO A 175 -17.49 -5.16 1.08
CA PRO A 175 -17.93 -5.29 2.46
C PRO A 175 -18.24 -6.76 2.79
N VAL A 176 -17.83 -7.22 3.97
CA VAL A 176 -18.05 -8.61 4.43
C VAL A 176 -19.53 -9.01 4.36
N ALA A 177 -20.46 -8.08 4.53
CA ALA A 177 -21.90 -8.28 4.36
C ALA A 177 -22.27 -8.67 2.92
N SER A 178 -21.65 -8.06 1.90
CA SER A 178 -21.86 -8.37 0.49
C SER A 178 -21.38 -9.78 0.11
N ILE A 179 -20.29 -10.23 0.71
CA ILE A 179 -19.75 -11.58 0.51
C ILE A 179 -20.68 -12.62 1.15
N LYS A 180 -21.16 -12.37 2.38
CA LYS A 180 -22.13 -13.25 3.05
C LYS A 180 -23.43 -13.41 2.26
N ASN A 181 -23.94 -12.31 1.71
CA ASN A 181 -25.14 -12.33 0.87
C ASN A 181 -24.94 -13.12 -0.42
N LYS A 182 -23.81 -12.94 -1.11
CA LYS A 182 -23.46 -13.72 -2.30
C LYS A 182 -23.31 -15.23 -2.00
N ILE A 183 -22.67 -15.59 -0.88
CA ILE A 183 -22.53 -16.99 -0.46
C ILE A 183 -23.91 -17.57 -0.13
N GLN A 184 -24.79 -16.81 0.50
CA GLN A 184 -26.15 -17.26 0.82
C GLN A 184 -26.99 -17.44 -0.45
N GLU A 185 -26.88 -16.53 -1.43
CA GLU A 185 -27.54 -16.66 -2.74
C GLU A 185 -27.05 -17.90 -3.51
N MET A 186 -25.73 -18.15 -3.53
CA MET A 186 -25.17 -19.36 -4.16
C MET A 186 -25.66 -20.65 -3.51
N ARG A 187 -25.75 -20.70 -2.18
CA ARG A 187 -26.29 -21.86 -1.44
C ARG A 187 -27.78 -22.09 -1.73
N ASN A 188 -28.55 -21.02 -1.87
CA ASN A 188 -29.99 -21.10 -2.19
C ASN A 188 -30.24 -21.58 -3.64
N THR A 189 -29.38 -21.22 -4.60
CA THR A 189 -29.47 -21.71 -5.99
C THR A 189 -29.10 -23.19 -6.12
N GLU A 190 -28.12 -23.69 -5.38
CA GLU A 190 -27.79 -25.13 -5.35
C GLU A 190 -28.90 -25.96 -4.73
N SER A 191 -29.54 -25.46 -3.67
CA SER A 191 -30.64 -26.16 -2.98
C SER A 191 -31.89 -26.29 -3.84
N THR A 192 -32.12 -25.39 -4.81
CA THR A 192 -33.27 -25.42 -5.70
C THR A 192 -33.06 -26.39 -6.89
N SER A 193 -31.79 -26.60 -7.30
CA SER A 193 -31.45 -27.50 -8.42
C SER A 193 -31.58 -28.98 -8.08
N THR A 194 -31.56 -29.34 -6.79
CA THR A 194 -31.61 -30.73 -6.33
C THR A 194 -33.05 -31.29 -6.18
N LYS A 195 -34.07 -30.41 -6.33
CA LYS A 195 -35.51 -30.82 -6.18
C LYS A 195 -36.24 -31.13 -7.48
N LEU A 196 -35.56 -31.15 -8.59
CA LEU A 196 -36.17 -31.49 -9.90
C LEU A 196 -35.48 -32.72 -10.52
N LYS A 197 -35.76 -33.91 -9.97
CA LYS A 197 -35.67 -35.18 -10.70
C LYS A 197 -36.85 -36.04 -10.26
N PRO A 198 -37.73 -36.41 -11.23
CA PRO A 198 -38.79 -37.40 -10.98
C PRO A 198 -38.21 -38.81 -10.78
#